data_703c1d315c8ebdfddb159a4d07f78585
#
_entry.id   703c1d315c8ebdfddb159a4d07f78585
#
_cell.length_a   1.000
_cell.length_b   1.000
_cell.length_c   1.000
_cell.angle_alpha   90.00
_cell.angle_beta   90.00
_cell.angle_gamma   90.00
#
_symmetry.space_group_name_H-M   'P 1'
#
loop_
_entity.id
_entity.type
_entity.pdbx_description
1 polymer ?
#
loop_
_entity_poly.entity_id
_entity_poly.type
_entity_poly.pdbx_seq_one_letter_code
_entity_poly.pdbx_strand_id
1 'polypeptide(L)'
;MSRKALLLFLATGLAWGLPYFFIQIALEDFSSYSIIFIRVLIGAAIMVPLALNSGALKISLKHWKWVLFFAVMEMVIPWWLITEAGRHISSGLTALLIATVPMFGVVVASALGDKSIRHPKTLIGMVIGFAGVVALVGIDSFQGVVDPIWVGAVILGSIGYAIAPAVIAYKIGFVPTTGVISLSMVFVAIVYLIPAMTQLPQEIVSVPSLDSWLALIGLGAICSALAFVLFFALIKEIGAARATLIVYINTLVALLLGVMFLSEPLTPGLLIGLPLVLIGSWLAGQKYEAKQPAAS
;
A
#
# COMPACT_ATOMS: atom_id res chain seq x y z
N MET A 1 -20.36 -0.64 -13.74
CA MET A 1 -19.74 0.58 -13.17
C MET A 1 -20.11 1.78 -14.04
N SER A 2 -20.36 2.95 -13.43
CA SER A 2 -20.50 4.20 -14.20
C SER A 2 -19.16 4.56 -14.86
N ARG A 3 -19.19 5.41 -15.92
CA ARG A 3 -17.95 5.91 -16.56
C ARG A 3 -17.05 6.63 -15.55
N LYS A 4 -17.63 7.41 -14.64
CA LYS A 4 -16.92 8.10 -13.57
C LYS A 4 -16.22 7.12 -12.63
N ALA A 5 -16.92 6.08 -12.18
CA ALA A 5 -16.35 5.05 -11.32
C ALA A 5 -15.21 4.29 -12.00
N LEU A 6 -15.33 3.99 -13.29
CA LEU A 6 -14.25 3.35 -14.05
C LEU A 6 -13.02 4.24 -14.15
N LEU A 7 -13.19 5.52 -14.46
CA LEU A 7 -12.07 6.48 -14.52
C LEU A 7 -11.37 6.63 -13.16
N LEU A 8 -12.15 6.76 -12.08
CA LEU A 8 -11.59 6.83 -10.73
C LEU A 8 -10.84 5.53 -10.36
N PHE A 9 -11.38 4.37 -10.73
CA PHE A 9 -10.76 3.07 -10.47
C PHE A 9 -9.41 2.94 -11.19
N LEU A 10 -9.36 3.25 -12.48
CA LEU A 10 -8.14 3.20 -13.28
C LEU A 10 -7.12 4.26 -12.82
N ALA A 11 -7.57 5.50 -12.57
CA ALA A 11 -6.68 6.57 -12.11
C ALA A 11 -6.08 6.27 -10.72
N THR A 12 -6.88 5.72 -9.79
CA THR A 12 -6.38 5.32 -8.47
C THR A 12 -5.41 4.14 -8.58
N GLY A 13 -5.76 3.13 -9.38
CA GLY A 13 -4.90 1.97 -9.61
C GLY A 13 -3.55 2.35 -10.23
N LEU A 14 -3.57 3.28 -11.21
CA LEU A 14 -2.35 3.85 -11.79
C LEU A 14 -1.54 4.62 -10.74
N ALA A 15 -2.18 5.56 -10.02
CA ALA A 15 -1.51 6.38 -9.02
C ALA A 15 -0.86 5.56 -7.90
N TRP A 16 -1.46 4.43 -7.50
CA TRP A 16 -0.87 3.52 -6.51
C TRP A 16 -0.01 2.39 -7.11
N GLY A 17 0.04 2.25 -8.43
CA GLY A 17 1.04 1.42 -9.13
C GLY A 17 2.39 2.10 -9.30
N LEU A 18 2.42 3.44 -9.36
CA LEU A 18 3.62 4.24 -9.53
C LEU A 18 4.61 4.24 -8.34
N PRO A 19 4.20 4.13 -7.06
CA PRO A 19 5.12 4.27 -5.93
C PRO A 19 6.32 3.34 -6.00
N TYR A 20 6.13 2.10 -6.40
CA TYR A 20 7.22 1.11 -6.45
C TYR A 20 8.28 1.48 -7.49
N PHE A 21 7.86 2.00 -8.64
CA PHE A 21 8.72 2.53 -9.68
C PHE A 21 9.46 3.79 -9.21
N PHE A 22 8.76 4.76 -8.64
CA PHE A 22 9.39 5.99 -8.14
C PHE A 22 10.34 5.74 -6.96
N ILE A 23 10.04 4.77 -6.10
CA ILE A 23 10.93 4.37 -5.02
C ILE A 23 12.25 3.87 -5.58
N GLN A 24 12.26 3.02 -6.61
CA GLN A 24 13.49 2.54 -7.22
C GLN A 24 14.37 3.69 -7.75
N ILE A 25 13.77 4.65 -8.47
CA ILE A 25 14.50 5.81 -8.98
C ILE A 25 15.03 6.68 -7.83
N ALA A 26 14.20 6.96 -6.82
CA ALA A 26 14.60 7.80 -5.70
C ALA A 26 15.71 7.18 -4.83
N LEU A 27 15.77 5.83 -4.74
CA LEU A 27 16.79 5.09 -4.00
C LEU A 27 18.19 5.17 -4.61
N GLU A 28 18.32 5.65 -5.85
CA GLU A 28 19.62 5.90 -6.47
C GLU A 28 20.40 7.00 -5.77
N ASP A 29 19.68 8.04 -5.26
CA ASP A 29 20.29 9.23 -4.68
C ASP A 29 19.91 9.48 -3.22
N PHE A 30 18.82 8.88 -2.73
CA PHE A 30 18.26 9.15 -1.40
C PHE A 30 18.16 7.91 -0.52
N SER A 31 18.32 8.10 0.78
CA SER A 31 18.00 7.07 1.77
C SER A 31 16.50 6.89 1.92
N SER A 32 16.09 5.73 2.42
CA SER A 32 14.70 5.44 2.72
C SER A 32 14.06 6.45 3.68
N TYR A 33 14.85 6.98 4.62
CA TYR A 33 14.40 8.01 5.55
C TYR A 33 14.08 9.34 4.84
N SER A 34 14.97 9.79 3.96
CA SER A 34 14.80 11.02 3.17
C SER A 34 13.62 10.89 2.20
N ILE A 35 13.49 9.75 1.53
CA ILE A 35 12.38 9.47 0.61
C ILE A 35 11.05 9.59 1.34
N ILE A 36 10.88 8.92 2.49
CA ILE A 36 9.62 8.93 3.23
C ILE A 36 9.35 10.33 3.78
N PHE A 37 10.36 11.00 4.33
CA PHE A 37 10.22 12.35 4.89
C PHE A 37 9.76 13.36 3.82
N ILE A 38 10.45 13.44 2.68
CA ILE A 38 10.10 14.36 1.59
C ILE A 38 8.71 14.01 1.02
N ARG A 39 8.43 12.73 0.79
CA ARG A 39 7.13 12.25 0.32
C ARG A 39 5.99 12.70 1.21
N VAL A 40 6.12 12.56 2.54
CA VAL A 40 5.05 12.97 3.46
C VAL A 40 4.95 14.47 3.63
N LEU A 41 6.05 15.21 3.51
CA LEU A 41 6.01 16.69 3.52
C LEU A 41 5.21 17.21 2.32
N ILE A 42 5.48 16.72 1.12
CA ILE A 42 4.76 17.11 -0.10
C ILE A 42 3.28 16.68 0.04
N GLY A 43 3.02 15.45 0.47
CA GLY A 43 1.67 14.95 0.70
C GLY A 43 0.91 15.78 1.74
N ALA A 44 1.53 16.10 2.86
CA ALA A 44 0.95 16.91 3.93
C ALA A 44 0.69 18.36 3.47
N ALA A 45 1.60 18.95 2.69
CA ALA A 45 1.44 20.30 2.13
C ALA A 45 0.17 20.43 1.27
N ILE A 46 -0.25 19.34 0.64
CA ILE A 46 -1.48 19.28 -0.17
C ILE A 46 -2.69 18.89 0.70
N MET A 47 -2.57 17.84 1.52
CA MET A 47 -3.70 17.25 2.24
C MET A 47 -4.12 18.03 3.48
N VAL A 48 -3.16 18.68 4.19
CA VAL A 48 -3.49 19.45 5.41
C VAL A 48 -4.38 20.66 5.11
N PRO A 49 -4.13 21.49 4.08
CA PRO A 49 -5.06 22.56 3.71
C PRO A 49 -6.46 22.06 3.37
N LEU A 50 -6.57 20.93 2.65
CA LEU A 50 -7.87 20.32 2.34
C LEU A 50 -8.61 19.87 3.60
N ALA A 51 -7.90 19.29 4.57
CA ALA A 51 -8.48 18.85 5.83
C ALA A 51 -8.83 20.03 6.77
N LEU A 52 -8.09 21.11 6.71
CA LEU A 52 -8.39 22.36 7.44
C LEU A 52 -9.66 23.01 6.90
N ASN A 53 -9.75 23.18 5.58
CA ASN A 53 -10.91 23.83 4.93
C ASN A 53 -12.20 23.05 5.14
N SER A 54 -12.14 21.73 5.25
CA SER A 54 -13.30 20.87 5.54
C SER A 54 -13.61 20.69 7.04
N GLY A 55 -12.78 21.23 7.92
CA GLY A 55 -12.88 21.00 9.37
C GLY A 55 -12.48 19.58 9.83
N ALA A 56 -12.10 18.72 8.91
CA ALA A 56 -11.78 17.32 9.18
C ALA A 56 -10.57 17.15 10.12
N LEU A 57 -9.58 18.03 10.02
CA LEU A 57 -8.38 17.97 10.86
C LEU A 57 -8.72 18.17 12.34
N LYS A 58 -9.62 19.11 12.67
CA LYS A 58 -10.06 19.36 14.05
C LYS A 58 -10.78 18.14 14.68
N ILE A 59 -11.53 17.41 13.86
CA ILE A 59 -12.21 16.18 14.31
C ILE A 59 -11.15 15.08 14.55
N SER A 60 -10.22 14.90 13.63
CA SER A 60 -9.16 13.89 13.74
C SER A 60 -8.22 14.13 14.92
N LEU A 61 -7.92 15.38 15.27
CA LEU A 61 -7.12 15.74 16.44
C LEU A 61 -7.75 15.27 17.75
N LYS A 62 -9.09 15.23 17.86
CA LYS A 62 -9.77 14.69 19.05
C LYS A 62 -9.54 13.18 19.21
N HIS A 63 -9.23 12.50 18.13
CA HIS A 63 -8.99 11.06 18.08
C HIS A 63 -7.51 10.71 17.76
N TRP A 64 -6.58 11.60 18.08
CA TRP A 64 -5.18 11.53 17.70
C TRP A 64 -4.50 10.20 18.02
N LYS A 65 -4.88 9.51 19.10
CA LYS A 65 -4.31 8.20 19.48
C LYS A 65 -4.57 7.13 18.42
N TRP A 66 -5.79 7.09 17.88
CA TRP A 66 -6.15 6.17 16.80
C TRP A 66 -5.52 6.58 15.47
N VAL A 67 -5.42 7.90 15.22
CA VAL A 67 -4.74 8.42 14.04
C VAL A 67 -3.24 8.13 14.10
N LEU A 68 -2.60 8.23 15.27
CA LEU A 68 -1.21 7.84 15.47
C LEU A 68 -1.01 6.33 15.26
N PHE A 69 -1.92 5.50 15.80
CA PHE A 69 -1.91 4.06 15.53
C PHE A 69 -1.97 3.77 14.02
N PHE A 70 -2.89 4.44 13.31
CA PHE A 70 -2.98 4.33 11.85
C PHE A 70 -1.69 4.79 11.17
N ALA A 71 -1.15 5.95 11.55
CA ALA A 71 0.10 6.46 10.99
C ALA A 71 1.25 5.46 11.13
N VAL A 72 1.37 4.82 12.28
CA VAL A 72 2.42 3.83 12.54
C VAL A 72 2.21 2.56 11.71
N MET A 73 0.99 2.01 11.69
CA MET A 73 0.68 0.75 11.03
C MET A 73 0.49 0.86 9.52
N GLU A 74 0.09 2.04 9.01
CA GLU A 74 -0.14 2.27 7.57
C GLU A 74 1.06 2.90 6.88
N MET A 75 1.81 3.78 7.58
CA MET A 75 2.81 4.62 6.92
C MET A 75 4.21 4.45 7.53
N VAL A 76 4.40 4.60 8.86
CA VAL A 76 5.74 4.57 9.45
C VAL A 76 6.41 3.23 9.18
N ILE A 77 5.84 2.14 9.66
CA ILE A 77 6.45 0.80 9.52
C ILE A 77 6.40 0.32 8.07
N PRO A 78 5.23 0.28 7.38
CA PRO A 78 5.17 -0.29 6.04
C PRO A 78 5.99 0.50 5.02
N TRP A 79 5.96 1.83 5.06
CA TRP A 79 6.69 2.61 4.06
C TRP A 79 8.20 2.46 4.20
N TRP A 80 8.70 2.34 5.43
CA TRP A 80 10.11 2.06 5.63
C TRP A 80 10.49 0.66 5.14
N LEU A 81 9.74 -0.36 5.55
CA LEU A 81 9.98 -1.75 5.13
C LEU A 81 9.94 -1.90 3.61
N ILE A 82 8.94 -1.30 2.96
CA ILE A 82 8.75 -1.36 1.51
C ILE A 82 9.84 -0.57 0.77
N THR A 83 10.17 0.64 1.26
CA THR A 83 11.19 1.48 0.61
C THR A 83 12.56 0.83 0.76
N GLU A 84 12.91 0.34 1.95
CA GLU A 84 14.20 -0.33 2.16
C GLU A 84 14.30 -1.65 1.39
N ALA A 85 13.20 -2.43 1.32
CA ALA A 85 13.14 -3.63 0.51
C ALA A 85 13.41 -3.34 -0.98
N GLY A 86 13.05 -2.14 -1.47
CA GLY A 86 13.34 -1.71 -2.84
C GLY A 86 14.84 -1.72 -3.22
N ARG A 87 15.75 -1.69 -2.24
CA ARG A 87 17.20 -1.87 -2.49
C ARG A 87 17.59 -3.31 -2.79
N HIS A 88 16.71 -4.27 -2.52
CA HIS A 88 17.04 -5.69 -2.50
C HIS A 88 16.14 -6.53 -3.39
N ILE A 89 14.95 -6.06 -3.69
CA ILE A 89 13.96 -6.76 -4.52
C ILE A 89 13.32 -5.79 -5.53
N SER A 90 12.84 -6.34 -6.63
CA SER A 90 12.27 -5.57 -7.73
C SER A 90 10.94 -4.87 -7.35
N SER A 91 10.61 -3.81 -8.09
CA SER A 91 9.36 -3.06 -7.93
C SER A 91 8.14 -3.94 -8.21
N GLY A 92 8.21 -4.79 -9.24
CA GLY A 92 7.15 -5.74 -9.58
C GLY A 92 6.91 -6.78 -8.48
N LEU A 93 8.00 -7.32 -7.90
CA LEU A 93 7.90 -8.27 -6.78
C LEU A 93 7.29 -7.60 -5.54
N THR A 94 7.74 -6.40 -5.20
CA THR A 94 7.21 -5.63 -4.08
C THR A 94 5.70 -5.42 -4.22
N ALA A 95 5.24 -4.96 -5.39
CA ALA A 95 3.82 -4.77 -5.67
C ALA A 95 3.01 -6.08 -5.62
N LEU A 96 3.58 -7.19 -6.07
CA LEU A 96 2.95 -8.51 -5.99
C LEU A 96 2.76 -8.97 -4.53
N LEU A 97 3.77 -8.74 -3.68
CA LEU A 97 3.67 -9.07 -2.26
C LEU A 97 2.60 -8.21 -1.55
N ILE A 98 2.47 -6.95 -1.93
CA ILE A 98 1.37 -6.09 -1.44
C ILE A 98 -0.01 -6.58 -1.91
N ALA A 99 -0.11 -7.27 -3.04
CA ALA A 99 -1.37 -7.88 -3.47
C ALA A 99 -1.89 -8.97 -2.53
N THR A 100 -1.12 -9.38 -1.52
CA THR A 100 -1.58 -10.27 -0.43
C THR A 100 -2.41 -9.55 0.65
N VAL A 101 -2.45 -8.22 0.68
CA VAL A 101 -3.19 -7.41 1.67
C VAL A 101 -4.65 -7.86 1.86
N PRO A 102 -5.45 -8.15 0.81
CA PRO A 102 -6.80 -8.66 1.00
C PRO A 102 -6.88 -9.98 1.78
N MET A 103 -5.88 -10.85 1.66
CA MET A 103 -5.82 -12.12 2.39
C MET A 103 -5.63 -11.87 3.90
N PHE A 104 -4.70 -10.98 4.27
CA PHE A 104 -4.54 -10.56 5.66
C PHE A 104 -5.76 -9.80 6.17
N GLY A 105 -6.41 -9.00 5.30
CA GLY A 105 -7.65 -8.30 5.60
C GLY A 105 -8.77 -9.23 6.06
N VAL A 106 -8.91 -10.41 5.45
CA VAL A 106 -9.88 -11.43 5.88
C VAL A 106 -9.55 -11.97 7.28
N VAL A 107 -8.28 -12.19 7.58
CA VAL A 107 -7.84 -12.65 8.91
C VAL A 107 -8.16 -11.59 9.96
N VAL A 108 -7.83 -10.33 9.69
CA VAL A 108 -8.12 -9.20 10.58
C VAL A 108 -9.63 -9.02 10.78
N ALA A 109 -10.42 -9.06 9.71
CA ALA A 109 -11.88 -8.98 9.78
C ALA A 109 -12.47 -10.12 10.63
N SER A 110 -11.91 -11.32 10.51
CA SER A 110 -12.31 -12.47 11.33
C SER A 110 -12.03 -12.26 12.82
N ALA A 111 -10.88 -11.66 13.16
CA ALA A 111 -10.56 -11.30 14.53
C ALA A 111 -11.51 -10.21 15.10
N LEU A 112 -12.11 -9.40 14.21
CA LEU A 112 -13.13 -8.40 14.55
C LEU A 112 -14.57 -8.96 14.51
N GLY A 113 -14.74 -10.27 14.33
CA GLY A 113 -16.04 -10.96 14.41
C GLY A 113 -16.68 -11.30 13.06
N ASP A 114 -16.05 -11.01 11.94
CA ASP A 114 -16.51 -11.44 10.61
C ASP A 114 -16.28 -12.94 10.43
N LYS A 115 -17.31 -13.66 9.98
CA LYS A 115 -17.26 -15.11 9.78
C LYS A 115 -16.88 -15.54 8.36
N SER A 116 -16.57 -14.61 7.49
CA SER A 116 -16.25 -14.86 6.07
C SER A 116 -15.05 -15.80 5.88
N ILE A 117 -14.09 -15.78 6.81
CA ILE A 117 -12.92 -16.70 6.78
C ILE A 117 -13.33 -18.17 6.79
N ARG A 118 -14.49 -18.52 7.36
CA ARG A 118 -14.98 -19.91 7.44
C ARG A 118 -15.55 -20.42 6.11
N HIS A 119 -15.71 -19.53 5.13
CA HIS A 119 -16.23 -19.94 3.83
C HIS A 119 -15.17 -20.72 3.05
N PRO A 120 -15.50 -21.90 2.47
CA PRO A 120 -14.50 -22.73 1.78
C PRO A 120 -13.72 -22.02 0.68
N LYS A 121 -14.38 -21.17 -0.10
CA LYS A 121 -13.71 -20.38 -1.16
C LYS A 121 -12.69 -19.41 -0.61
N THR A 122 -12.96 -18.81 0.55
CA THR A 122 -12.01 -17.93 1.25
C THR A 122 -10.76 -18.71 1.65
N LEU A 123 -10.94 -19.88 2.28
CA LEU A 123 -9.82 -20.74 2.69
C LEU A 123 -9.01 -21.24 1.48
N ILE A 124 -9.69 -21.69 0.42
CA ILE A 124 -9.04 -22.09 -0.83
C ILE A 124 -8.23 -20.92 -1.41
N GLY A 125 -8.82 -19.71 -1.46
CA GLY A 125 -8.14 -18.53 -1.93
C GLY A 125 -6.88 -18.20 -1.12
N MET A 126 -6.95 -18.29 0.20
CA MET A 126 -5.78 -18.10 1.07
C MET A 126 -4.70 -19.14 0.79
N VAL A 127 -5.05 -20.43 0.67
CA VAL A 127 -4.07 -21.49 0.37
C VAL A 127 -3.41 -21.25 -0.99
N ILE A 128 -4.18 -20.94 -2.03
CA ILE A 128 -3.66 -20.67 -3.38
C ILE A 128 -2.73 -19.45 -3.36
N GLY A 129 -3.14 -18.36 -2.70
CA GLY A 129 -2.34 -17.14 -2.64
C GLY A 129 -1.03 -17.33 -1.88
N PHE A 130 -1.05 -17.98 -0.72
CA PHE A 130 0.17 -18.30 0.02
C PHE A 130 1.07 -19.29 -0.72
N ALA A 131 0.49 -20.30 -1.40
CA ALA A 131 1.26 -21.18 -2.27
C ALA A 131 1.95 -20.40 -3.41
N GLY A 132 1.29 -19.36 -3.95
CA GLY A 132 1.88 -18.46 -4.93
C GLY A 132 3.09 -17.70 -4.38
N VAL A 133 3.00 -17.18 -3.15
CA VAL A 133 4.14 -16.51 -2.47
C VAL A 133 5.27 -17.51 -2.23
N VAL A 134 4.97 -18.72 -1.74
CA VAL A 134 5.98 -19.76 -1.49
C VAL A 134 6.66 -20.20 -2.78
N ALA A 135 5.89 -20.39 -3.86
CA ALA A 135 6.44 -20.75 -5.16
C ALA A 135 7.39 -19.66 -5.71
N LEU A 136 6.96 -18.41 -5.62
CA LEU A 136 7.78 -17.26 -6.03
C LEU A 136 9.08 -17.19 -5.22
N VAL A 137 8.98 -17.14 -3.90
CA VAL A 137 10.16 -17.03 -3.01
C VAL A 137 11.06 -18.24 -3.17
N GLY A 138 10.49 -19.45 -3.20
CA GLY A 138 11.25 -20.69 -3.32
C GLY A 138 12.04 -20.76 -4.61
N ILE A 139 11.40 -20.51 -5.76
CA ILE A 139 12.05 -20.59 -7.08
C ILE A 139 13.14 -19.53 -7.22
N ASP A 140 12.82 -18.27 -6.92
CA ASP A 140 13.73 -17.15 -7.15
C ASP A 140 14.86 -17.09 -6.10
N SER A 141 14.62 -17.53 -4.85
CA SER A 141 15.67 -17.64 -3.83
C SER A 141 16.65 -18.78 -4.12
N PHE A 142 16.19 -19.93 -4.64
CA PHE A 142 17.09 -21.00 -5.08
C PHE A 142 18.00 -20.56 -6.22
N GLN A 143 17.58 -19.59 -7.02
CA GLN A 143 18.38 -18.99 -8.09
C GLN A 143 19.27 -17.83 -7.60
N GLY A 144 19.22 -17.47 -6.31
CA GLY A 144 19.94 -16.34 -5.74
C GLY A 144 19.43 -14.97 -6.18
N VAL A 145 18.21 -14.90 -6.73
CA VAL A 145 17.61 -13.67 -7.27
C VAL A 145 16.91 -12.85 -6.18
N VAL A 146 16.41 -13.51 -5.13
CA VAL A 146 15.58 -12.88 -4.09
C VAL A 146 16.07 -13.25 -2.69
N ASP A 147 16.27 -12.24 -1.84
CA ASP A 147 16.53 -12.43 -0.41
C ASP A 147 15.20 -12.56 0.36
N PRO A 148 14.92 -13.72 1.01
CA PRO A 148 13.70 -13.96 1.75
C PRO A 148 13.44 -12.98 2.90
N ILE A 149 14.48 -12.36 3.46
CA ILE A 149 14.34 -11.38 4.56
C ILE A 149 13.52 -10.19 4.08
N TRP A 150 13.80 -9.67 2.89
CA TRP A 150 13.10 -8.52 2.33
C TRP A 150 11.70 -8.86 1.85
N VAL A 151 11.47 -10.09 1.41
CA VAL A 151 10.12 -10.61 1.19
C VAL A 151 9.31 -10.58 2.49
N GLY A 152 9.89 -11.09 3.58
CA GLY A 152 9.29 -11.03 4.92
C GLY A 152 9.00 -9.60 5.38
N ALA A 153 9.89 -8.66 5.10
CA ALA A 153 9.71 -7.24 5.40
C ALA A 153 8.49 -6.65 4.69
N VAL A 154 8.34 -6.91 3.38
CA VAL A 154 7.17 -6.43 2.61
C VAL A 154 5.87 -7.11 3.07
N ILE A 155 5.90 -8.40 3.38
CA ILE A 155 4.75 -9.12 3.96
C ILE A 155 4.33 -8.51 5.30
N LEU A 156 5.28 -8.15 6.16
CA LEU A 156 5.00 -7.46 7.42
C LEU A 156 4.34 -6.09 7.17
N GLY A 157 4.81 -5.34 6.18
CA GLY A 157 4.15 -4.12 5.71
C GLY A 157 2.72 -4.36 5.23
N SER A 158 2.50 -5.45 4.47
CA SER A 158 1.18 -5.85 3.99
C SER A 158 0.20 -6.18 5.12
N ILE A 159 0.68 -6.77 6.22
CA ILE A 159 -0.10 -7.00 7.43
C ILE A 159 -0.51 -5.67 8.07
N GLY A 160 0.42 -4.69 8.14
CA GLY A 160 0.12 -3.34 8.59
C GLY A 160 -1.01 -2.69 7.79
N TYR A 161 -0.93 -2.74 6.46
CA TYR A 161 -1.97 -2.25 5.54
C TYR A 161 -3.34 -2.95 5.70
N ALA A 162 -3.35 -4.18 6.17
CA ALA A 162 -4.61 -4.87 6.48
C ALA A 162 -5.19 -4.45 7.83
N ILE A 163 -4.34 -4.24 8.84
CA ILE A 163 -4.76 -3.91 10.21
C ILE A 163 -5.22 -2.45 10.33
N ALA A 164 -4.43 -1.51 9.80
CA ALA A 164 -4.63 -0.09 10.02
C ALA A 164 -6.03 0.40 9.60
N PRO A 165 -6.48 0.22 8.34
CA PRO A 165 -7.81 0.69 7.93
C PRO A 165 -8.95 -0.07 8.62
N ALA A 166 -8.77 -1.37 8.93
CA ALA A 166 -9.78 -2.16 9.61
C ALA A 166 -10.02 -1.65 11.05
N VAL A 167 -8.97 -1.37 11.79
CA VAL A 167 -9.06 -0.81 13.15
C VAL A 167 -9.65 0.59 13.14
N ILE A 168 -9.27 1.45 12.19
CA ILE A 168 -9.83 2.80 12.04
C ILE A 168 -11.32 2.74 11.74
N ALA A 169 -11.74 1.89 10.80
CA ALA A 169 -13.14 1.71 10.48
C ALA A 169 -13.95 1.24 11.70
N TYR A 170 -13.40 0.35 12.51
CA TYR A 170 -14.03 -0.17 13.72
C TYR A 170 -14.09 0.86 14.85
N LYS A 171 -13.02 1.62 15.09
CA LYS A 171 -12.90 2.53 16.26
C LYS A 171 -13.38 3.94 16.01
N ILE A 172 -13.08 4.51 14.85
CA ILE A 172 -13.34 5.91 14.51
C ILE A 172 -13.86 6.07 13.07
N GLY A 173 -14.61 5.10 12.54
CA GLY A 173 -15.11 5.12 11.16
C GLY A 173 -16.00 6.33 10.81
N PHE A 174 -16.49 7.08 11.81
CA PHE A 174 -17.21 8.33 11.63
C PHE A 174 -16.32 9.55 11.42
N VAL A 175 -14.99 9.44 11.68
CA VAL A 175 -14.03 10.54 11.48
C VAL A 175 -13.73 10.66 9.99
N PRO A 176 -13.77 11.90 9.42
CA PRO A 176 -13.44 12.08 8.00
C PRO A 176 -12.04 11.60 7.65
N THR A 177 -11.94 10.73 6.67
CA THR A 177 -10.70 10.06 6.28
C THR A 177 -9.63 11.05 5.79
N THR A 178 -10.04 12.18 5.17
CA THR A 178 -9.12 13.26 4.80
C THR A 178 -8.36 13.80 5.99
N GLY A 179 -9.04 13.97 7.14
CA GLY A 179 -8.41 14.43 8.38
C GLY A 179 -7.48 13.35 8.99
N VAL A 180 -7.89 12.08 8.93
CA VAL A 180 -7.05 10.96 9.40
C VAL A 180 -5.75 10.91 8.59
N ILE A 181 -5.82 10.92 7.25
CA ILE A 181 -4.63 10.86 6.39
C ILE A 181 -3.73 12.09 6.57
N SER A 182 -4.33 13.30 6.60
CA SER A 182 -3.56 14.54 6.78
C SER A 182 -2.79 14.56 8.10
N LEU A 183 -3.46 14.21 9.20
CA LEU A 183 -2.82 14.17 10.52
C LEU A 183 -1.79 13.05 10.61
N SER A 184 -2.04 11.91 9.96
CA SER A 184 -1.08 10.80 9.87
C SER A 184 0.19 11.22 9.15
N MET A 185 0.09 11.94 8.03
CA MET A 185 1.27 12.46 7.31
C MET A 185 2.09 13.41 8.19
N VAL A 186 1.43 14.24 9.00
CA VAL A 186 2.14 15.11 9.97
C VAL A 186 2.88 14.26 11.01
N PHE A 187 2.26 13.23 11.58
CA PHE A 187 2.93 12.34 12.52
C PHE A 187 4.12 11.61 11.89
N VAL A 188 3.95 11.12 10.67
CA VAL A 188 5.05 10.47 9.94
C VAL A 188 6.19 11.43 9.65
N ALA A 189 5.89 12.68 9.27
CA ALA A 189 6.91 13.72 9.08
C ALA A 189 7.70 13.98 10.38
N ILE A 190 7.03 14.02 11.53
CA ILE A 190 7.68 14.19 12.83
C ILE A 190 8.58 12.99 13.15
N VAL A 191 8.12 11.76 12.92
CA VAL A 191 8.90 10.53 13.19
C VAL A 191 10.16 10.49 12.32
N TYR A 192 10.02 10.82 11.03
CA TYR A 192 11.15 10.75 10.09
C TYR A 192 12.02 12.01 10.04
N LEU A 193 11.66 13.08 10.76
CA LEU A 193 12.42 14.34 10.78
C LEU A 193 13.88 14.11 11.18
N ILE A 194 14.11 13.48 12.32
CA ILE A 194 15.48 13.27 12.83
C ILE A 194 16.28 12.33 11.93
N PRO A 195 15.79 11.10 11.59
CA PRO A 195 16.53 10.22 10.70
C PRO A 195 16.83 10.85 9.34
N ALA A 196 15.87 11.58 8.74
CA ALA A 196 16.10 12.24 7.46
C ALA A 196 17.13 13.37 7.57
N MET A 197 17.09 14.17 8.63
CA MET A 197 18.05 15.29 8.81
C MET A 197 19.49 14.82 9.05
N THR A 198 19.72 13.56 9.42
CA THR A 198 21.08 12.98 9.48
C THR A 198 21.65 12.59 8.12
N GLN A 199 20.80 12.33 7.14
CA GLN A 199 21.18 11.83 5.80
C GLN A 199 21.04 12.92 4.73
N LEU A 200 19.93 13.60 4.70
CA LEU A 200 19.51 14.54 3.65
C LEU A 200 20.54 15.65 3.34
N PRO A 201 21.24 16.28 4.33
CA PRO A 201 22.23 17.29 4.01
C PRO A 201 23.39 16.76 3.13
N GLN A 202 23.84 15.53 3.37
CA GLN A 202 24.91 14.89 2.59
C GLN A 202 24.37 14.46 1.22
N GLU A 203 23.15 13.94 1.15
CA GLU A 203 22.49 13.56 -0.09
C GLU A 203 22.29 14.77 -1.01
N ILE A 204 21.92 15.94 -0.51
CA ILE A 204 21.75 17.16 -1.31
C ILE A 204 23.12 17.64 -1.85
N VAL A 205 24.18 17.54 -1.05
CA VAL A 205 25.53 17.94 -1.47
C VAL A 205 26.07 17.04 -2.60
N SER A 206 25.64 15.77 -2.67
CA SER A 206 25.98 14.86 -3.77
C SER A 206 25.29 15.21 -5.10
N VAL A 207 24.46 16.23 -5.14
CA VAL A 207 23.74 16.72 -6.33
C VAL A 207 22.87 15.62 -6.96
N PRO A 208 21.76 15.23 -6.29
CA PRO A 208 20.84 14.19 -6.79
C PRO A 208 20.33 14.52 -8.19
N SER A 209 20.06 13.47 -8.95
CA SER A 209 19.54 13.55 -10.31
C SER A 209 18.17 14.24 -10.35
N LEU A 210 17.83 14.85 -11.49
CA LEU A 210 16.50 15.39 -11.72
C LEU A 210 15.43 14.30 -11.62
N ASP A 211 15.73 13.09 -12.07
CA ASP A 211 14.81 11.96 -12.06
C ASP A 211 14.45 11.56 -10.63
N SER A 212 15.41 11.54 -9.71
CA SER A 212 15.17 11.28 -8.29
C SER A 212 14.30 12.36 -7.64
N TRP A 213 14.51 13.63 -7.96
CA TRP A 213 13.64 14.73 -7.48
C TRP A 213 12.22 14.62 -8.03
N LEU A 214 12.07 14.33 -9.33
CA LEU A 214 10.76 14.11 -9.96
C LEU A 214 10.04 12.90 -9.36
N ALA A 215 10.78 11.83 -9.07
CA ALA A 215 10.24 10.65 -8.39
C ALA A 215 9.71 11.00 -6.98
N LEU A 216 10.45 11.80 -6.19
CA LEU A 216 10.01 12.27 -4.87
C LEU A 216 8.74 13.13 -4.95
N ILE A 217 8.67 14.05 -5.92
CA ILE A 217 7.48 14.87 -6.17
C ILE A 217 6.30 13.96 -6.55
N GLY A 218 6.52 13.00 -7.45
CA GLY A 218 5.51 12.02 -7.85
C GLY A 218 5.02 11.18 -6.66
N LEU A 219 5.92 10.71 -5.80
CA LEU A 219 5.57 9.99 -4.57
C LEU A 219 4.69 10.82 -3.63
N GLY A 220 5.05 12.07 -3.41
CA GLY A 220 4.31 12.95 -2.50
C GLY A 220 2.98 13.43 -3.10
N ALA A 221 3.01 14.03 -4.28
CA ALA A 221 1.85 14.67 -4.90
C ALA A 221 0.87 13.68 -5.51
N ILE A 222 1.37 12.73 -6.30
CA ILE A 222 0.51 11.78 -7.03
C ILE A 222 0.16 10.58 -6.15
N CYS A 223 1.18 9.88 -5.63
CA CYS A 223 0.96 8.60 -4.95
C CYS A 223 0.46 8.75 -3.50
N SER A 224 0.70 9.90 -2.87
CA SER A 224 0.26 10.14 -1.49
C SER A 224 -0.93 11.10 -1.40
N ALA A 225 -0.92 12.26 -2.05
CA ALA A 225 -2.05 13.19 -1.94
C ALA A 225 -3.18 12.86 -2.92
N LEU A 226 -2.90 12.93 -4.23
CA LEU A 226 -3.92 12.74 -5.27
C LEU A 226 -4.56 11.34 -5.19
N ALA A 227 -3.75 10.30 -4.98
CA ALA A 227 -4.24 8.92 -4.92
C ALA A 227 -5.26 8.73 -3.79
N PHE A 228 -5.05 9.28 -2.59
CA PHE A 228 -6.04 9.22 -1.52
C PHE A 228 -7.32 9.98 -1.87
N VAL A 229 -7.22 11.16 -2.50
CA VAL A 229 -8.40 11.91 -2.94
C VAL A 229 -9.22 11.10 -3.94
N LEU A 230 -8.56 10.50 -4.94
CA LEU A 230 -9.20 9.64 -5.94
C LEU A 230 -9.82 8.39 -5.30
N PHE A 231 -9.11 7.75 -4.38
CA PHE A 231 -9.58 6.56 -3.69
C PHE A 231 -10.83 6.81 -2.86
N PHE A 232 -10.88 7.93 -2.12
CA PHE A 232 -12.08 8.29 -1.37
C PHE A 232 -13.26 8.65 -2.27
N ALA A 233 -13.00 9.30 -3.41
CA ALA A 233 -14.02 9.52 -4.42
C ALA A 233 -14.53 8.19 -5.00
N LEU A 234 -13.63 7.24 -5.26
CA LEU A 234 -13.97 5.90 -5.72
C LEU A 234 -14.82 5.13 -4.70
N ILE A 235 -14.44 5.17 -3.40
CA ILE A 235 -15.21 4.53 -2.34
C ILE A 235 -16.65 5.05 -2.28
N LYS A 236 -16.86 6.36 -2.49
CA LYS A 236 -18.20 6.95 -2.54
C LYS A 236 -19.03 6.44 -3.71
N GLU A 237 -18.41 6.11 -4.85
CA GLU A 237 -19.09 5.64 -6.05
C GLU A 237 -19.42 4.13 -6.02
N ILE A 238 -18.51 3.29 -5.52
CA ILE A 238 -18.62 1.83 -5.64
C ILE A 238 -18.54 1.08 -4.31
N GLY A 239 -18.32 1.80 -3.21
CA GLY A 239 -18.14 1.22 -1.88
C GLY A 239 -16.72 0.70 -1.63
N ALA A 240 -16.34 0.63 -0.33
CA ALA A 240 -14.99 0.29 0.09
C ALA A 240 -14.54 -1.10 -0.41
N ALA A 241 -15.43 -2.11 -0.31
CA ALA A 241 -15.09 -3.48 -0.69
C ALA A 241 -14.74 -3.66 -2.17
N ARG A 242 -15.37 -2.88 -3.07
CA ARG A 242 -15.03 -2.91 -4.50
C ARG A 242 -13.82 -2.03 -4.82
N ALA A 243 -13.63 -0.96 -4.07
CA ALA A 243 -12.50 -0.06 -4.25
C ALA A 243 -11.16 -0.76 -3.96
N THR A 244 -11.10 -1.75 -3.06
CA THR A 244 -9.86 -2.50 -2.77
C THR A 244 -9.35 -3.33 -3.96
N LEU A 245 -10.20 -3.62 -4.95
CA LEU A 245 -9.79 -4.33 -6.16
C LEU A 245 -8.76 -3.57 -7.02
N ILE A 246 -8.53 -2.28 -6.73
CA ILE A 246 -7.45 -1.50 -7.37
C ILE A 246 -6.08 -2.14 -7.15
N VAL A 247 -5.90 -2.95 -6.09
CA VAL A 247 -4.63 -3.63 -5.81
C VAL A 247 -4.16 -4.48 -7.00
N TYR A 248 -5.08 -5.02 -7.79
CA TYR A 248 -4.73 -5.80 -8.98
C TYR A 248 -4.26 -4.93 -10.14
N ILE A 249 -4.82 -3.73 -10.27
CA ILE A 249 -4.36 -2.74 -11.27
C ILE A 249 -3.00 -2.19 -10.88
N ASN A 250 -2.80 -1.81 -9.61
CA ASN A 250 -1.52 -1.23 -9.18
C ASN A 250 -0.37 -2.24 -9.29
N THR A 251 -0.62 -3.54 -9.02
CA THR A 251 0.37 -4.60 -9.20
C THR A 251 0.78 -4.75 -10.67
N LEU A 252 -0.20 -4.75 -11.58
CA LEU A 252 0.08 -4.82 -13.02
C LEU A 252 0.84 -3.58 -13.51
N VAL A 253 0.46 -2.39 -13.06
CA VAL A 253 1.16 -1.13 -13.40
C VAL A 253 2.60 -1.16 -12.90
N ALA A 254 2.84 -1.54 -11.66
CA ALA A 254 4.18 -1.62 -11.10
C ALA A 254 5.06 -2.63 -11.86
N LEU A 255 4.52 -3.81 -12.17
CA LEU A 255 5.23 -4.83 -12.94
C LEU A 255 5.59 -4.33 -14.34
N LEU A 256 4.64 -3.71 -15.05
CA LEU A 256 4.88 -3.18 -16.38
C LEU A 256 5.95 -2.08 -16.38
N LEU A 257 5.88 -1.16 -15.40
CA LEU A 257 6.88 -0.09 -15.27
C LEU A 257 8.26 -0.63 -14.92
N GLY A 258 8.34 -1.62 -14.02
CA GLY A 258 9.59 -2.28 -13.67
C GLY A 258 10.26 -2.94 -14.88
N VAL A 259 9.50 -3.70 -15.66
CA VAL A 259 10.02 -4.36 -16.86
C VAL A 259 10.39 -3.37 -17.96
N MET A 260 9.54 -2.36 -18.24
CA MET A 260 9.71 -1.45 -19.37
C MET A 260 10.79 -0.37 -19.14
N PHE A 261 10.91 0.12 -17.91
CA PHE A 261 11.74 1.29 -17.61
C PHE A 261 12.93 1.00 -16.67
N LEU A 262 12.81 -0.03 -15.80
CA LEU A 262 13.90 -0.41 -14.88
C LEU A 262 14.65 -1.67 -15.33
N SER A 263 14.29 -2.23 -16.51
CA SER A 263 14.89 -3.46 -17.02
C SER A 263 14.80 -4.64 -16.03
N GLU A 264 13.76 -4.67 -15.19
CA GLU A 264 13.54 -5.75 -14.23
C GLU A 264 13.24 -7.07 -14.96
N PRO A 265 13.87 -8.18 -14.59
CA PRO A 265 13.63 -9.46 -15.25
C PRO A 265 12.28 -10.06 -14.83
N LEU A 266 11.59 -10.68 -15.78
CA LEU A 266 10.46 -11.56 -15.49
C LEU A 266 10.99 -12.93 -15.05
N THR A 267 11.15 -13.12 -13.75
CA THR A 267 11.67 -14.38 -13.20
C THR A 267 10.63 -15.51 -13.31
N PRO A 268 11.06 -16.79 -13.38
CA PRO A 268 10.13 -17.92 -13.36
C PRO A 268 9.23 -17.95 -12.12
N GLY A 269 9.78 -17.58 -10.95
CA GLY A 269 9.02 -17.46 -9.72
C GLY A 269 7.94 -16.40 -9.81
N LEU A 270 8.24 -15.23 -10.40
CA LEU A 270 7.26 -14.17 -10.62
C LEU A 270 6.15 -14.61 -11.58
N LEU A 271 6.50 -15.28 -12.69
CA LEU A 271 5.54 -15.74 -13.69
C LEU A 271 4.55 -16.80 -13.14
N ILE A 272 5.01 -17.66 -12.23
CA ILE A 272 4.16 -18.67 -11.57
C ILE A 272 3.43 -18.06 -10.37
N GLY A 273 4.12 -17.28 -9.55
CA GLY A 273 3.57 -16.70 -8.33
C GLY A 273 2.50 -15.65 -8.59
N LEU A 274 2.68 -14.80 -9.62
CA LEU A 274 1.75 -13.70 -9.96
C LEU A 274 0.29 -14.19 -10.13
N PRO A 275 -0.02 -15.14 -11.02
CA PRO A 275 -1.41 -15.58 -11.18
C PRO A 275 -1.95 -16.25 -9.89
N LEU A 276 -1.13 -17.01 -9.17
CA LEU A 276 -1.56 -17.68 -7.94
C LEU A 276 -1.87 -16.66 -6.83
N VAL A 277 -1.01 -15.66 -6.62
CA VAL A 277 -1.25 -14.61 -5.62
C VAL A 277 -2.49 -13.79 -5.99
N LEU A 278 -2.64 -13.37 -7.25
CA LEU A 278 -3.78 -12.56 -7.68
C LEU A 278 -5.10 -13.33 -7.58
N ILE A 279 -5.15 -14.57 -8.07
CA ILE A 279 -6.35 -15.41 -8.00
C ILE A 279 -6.67 -15.75 -6.53
N GLY A 280 -5.67 -16.15 -5.75
CA GLY A 280 -5.83 -16.50 -4.34
C GLY A 280 -6.33 -15.31 -3.52
N SER A 281 -5.73 -14.15 -3.69
CA SER A 281 -6.11 -12.91 -3.02
C SER A 281 -7.53 -12.45 -3.43
N TRP A 282 -7.87 -12.57 -4.72
CA TRP A 282 -9.22 -12.27 -5.21
C TRP A 282 -10.27 -13.21 -4.60
N LEU A 283 -10.04 -14.52 -4.59
CA LEU A 283 -10.93 -15.49 -3.97
C LEU A 283 -11.08 -15.25 -2.47
N ALA A 284 -9.97 -14.99 -1.76
CA ALA A 284 -9.98 -14.73 -0.32
C ALA A 284 -10.73 -13.44 0.02
N GLY A 285 -10.53 -12.38 -0.76
CA GLY A 285 -11.12 -11.06 -0.52
C GLY A 285 -12.60 -10.91 -0.86
N GLN A 286 -13.24 -11.93 -1.46
CA GLN A 286 -14.68 -11.88 -1.74
C GLN A 286 -15.50 -11.98 -0.46
N LYS A 287 -16.51 -11.11 -0.31
CA LYS A 287 -17.52 -11.25 0.74
C LYS A 287 -18.49 -12.35 0.36
N TYR A 288 -18.49 -13.44 1.11
CA TYR A 288 -19.48 -14.50 1.01
C TYR A 288 -20.54 -14.31 2.09
N GLU A 289 -21.80 -14.10 1.69
CA GLU A 289 -22.92 -14.17 2.63
C GLU A 289 -23.03 -15.61 3.15
N ALA A 290 -22.93 -15.77 4.48
CA ALA A 290 -23.28 -17.04 5.08
C ALA A 290 -24.76 -17.29 4.77
N LYS A 291 -25.10 -18.38 4.07
CA LYS A 291 -26.47 -18.84 3.94
C LYS A 291 -27.07 -18.90 5.35
N GLN A 292 -28.05 -18.04 5.63
CA GLN A 292 -28.88 -18.21 6.82
C GLN A 292 -29.47 -19.64 6.75
N PRO A 293 -29.36 -20.45 7.82
CA PRO A 293 -30.10 -21.70 7.85
C PRO A 293 -31.56 -21.37 7.61
N ALA A 294 -32.18 -22.06 6.64
CA ALA A 294 -33.62 -21.96 6.44
C ALA A 294 -34.30 -22.20 7.79
N ALA A 295 -35.07 -21.22 8.24
CA ALA A 295 -35.88 -21.38 9.43
C ALA A 295 -36.82 -22.56 9.20
N SER A 296 -36.56 -23.68 9.91
CA SER A 296 -37.39 -24.86 9.97
C SER A 296 -38.58 -24.63 10.86
#